data_30cb4d70f8d600b2b5132b2e20d67086
#
_entry.id   30cb4d70f8d600b2b5132b2e20d67086
#
_cell.length_a   1.000
_cell.length_b   1.000
_cell.length_c   1.000
_cell.angle_alpha   90.00
_cell.angle_beta   90.00
_cell.angle_gamma   90.00
#
_symmetry.space_group_name_H-M   'P 1'
#
loop_
_entity.id
_entity.type
_entity.pdbx_description
1 polymer ?
#
loop_
_entity_poly.entity_id
_entity_poly.type
_entity_poly.pdbx_seq_one_letter_code
_entity_poly.pdbx_strand_id
1 'polypeptide(L)'
;MEIDAYKFTHNLRVRWSEVDSQKVVFNANYLNYFDIGVTEYYKAIGCPYLGPFKETNSDLFVKKTVVEYLSPLTYDDDFIIGIKTKKIGNSSIIFDSIIHLQKKIICTFEVVVVNVSLDTNRPSSLPERLRNSLSKYEDLN
;
A
#
# COMPACT_ATOMS: atom_id res chain seq x y z
N MET A 1 -14.84 4.62 -6.76
CA MET A 1 -13.51 5.18 -7.01
C MET A 1 -12.86 4.45 -8.19
N GLU A 2 -12.34 5.19 -9.14
CA GLU A 2 -11.81 4.61 -10.36
C GLU A 2 -10.30 4.48 -10.31
N ILE A 3 -9.77 3.49 -11.05
CA ILE A 3 -8.32 3.29 -11.14
C ILE A 3 -7.62 4.54 -11.69
N ASP A 4 -8.30 5.33 -12.51
CA ASP A 4 -7.74 6.54 -13.09
C ASP A 4 -7.44 7.62 -12.06
N ALA A 5 -7.99 7.52 -10.85
CA ALA A 5 -7.67 8.44 -9.76
C ALA A 5 -6.30 8.16 -9.15
N TYR A 6 -5.62 7.12 -9.59
CA TYR A 6 -4.34 6.67 -9.05
C TYR A 6 -3.21 6.93 -10.05
N LYS A 7 -2.29 7.80 -9.68
CA LYS A 7 -1.10 8.07 -10.48
C LYS A 7 -0.20 6.85 -10.58
N PHE A 8 -0.10 6.07 -9.49
CA PHE A 8 0.70 4.86 -9.43
C PHE A 8 -0.19 3.64 -9.54
N THR A 9 0.17 2.74 -10.46
CA THR A 9 -0.46 1.43 -10.58
C THR A 9 0.62 0.37 -10.80
N HIS A 10 0.32 -0.85 -10.40
CA HIS A 10 1.22 -1.99 -10.58
C HIS A 10 0.40 -3.20 -11.00
N ASN A 11 0.91 -3.96 -11.97
CA ASN A 11 0.25 -5.16 -12.48
C ASN A 11 0.68 -6.38 -11.68
N LEU A 12 -0.31 -7.23 -11.38
CA LEU A 12 -0.10 -8.51 -10.71
C LEU A 12 -0.97 -9.57 -11.39
N ARG A 13 -0.59 -10.82 -11.18
CA ARG A 13 -1.35 -11.97 -11.69
C ARG A 13 -1.54 -12.94 -10.54
N VAL A 14 -2.78 -13.44 -10.40
CA VAL A 14 -3.11 -14.41 -9.34
C VAL A 14 -2.38 -15.74 -9.61
N ARG A 15 -1.64 -16.21 -8.60
CA ARG A 15 -0.94 -17.49 -8.66
C ARG A 15 -1.80 -18.59 -8.04
N TRP A 16 -1.59 -19.82 -8.50
CA TRP A 16 -2.32 -20.98 -7.99
C TRP A 16 -2.23 -21.11 -6.47
N SER A 17 -1.07 -20.83 -5.90
CA SER A 17 -0.84 -20.91 -4.45
C SER A 17 -1.64 -19.90 -3.65
N GLU A 18 -2.25 -18.89 -4.30
CA GLU A 18 -3.01 -17.83 -3.63
C GLU A 18 -4.49 -18.11 -3.56
N VAL A 19 -4.95 -19.19 -4.19
CA VAL A 19 -6.37 -19.55 -4.31
C VAL A 19 -6.69 -20.61 -3.26
N ASP A 20 -7.85 -20.47 -2.61
CA ASP A 20 -8.30 -21.42 -1.57
C ASP A 20 -9.25 -22.48 -2.14
N SER A 21 -9.84 -23.29 -1.27
CA SER A 21 -10.72 -24.39 -1.68
C SER A 21 -12.02 -23.90 -2.36
N GLN A 22 -12.37 -22.63 -2.21
CA GLN A 22 -13.50 -22.02 -2.90
C GLN A 22 -13.13 -21.56 -4.31
N LYS A 23 -11.87 -21.76 -4.71
CA LYS A 23 -11.32 -21.38 -6.01
C LYS A 23 -11.28 -19.87 -6.25
N VAL A 24 -11.24 -19.11 -5.17
CA VAL A 24 -11.02 -17.67 -5.20
C VAL A 24 -9.80 -17.33 -4.36
N VAL A 25 -9.22 -16.17 -4.61
CA VAL A 25 -8.09 -15.72 -3.82
C VAL A 25 -8.47 -15.69 -2.33
N PHE A 26 -7.66 -16.35 -1.51
CA PHE A 26 -7.86 -16.36 -0.06
C PHE A 26 -7.78 -14.92 0.47
N ASN A 27 -8.74 -14.54 1.33
CA ASN A 27 -8.91 -13.14 1.72
C ASN A 27 -7.65 -12.49 2.29
N ALA A 28 -6.83 -13.22 3.02
CA ALA A 28 -5.59 -12.68 3.58
C ALA A 28 -4.56 -12.31 2.51
N ASN A 29 -4.63 -12.90 1.32
CA ASN A 29 -3.69 -12.61 0.24
C ASN A 29 -3.87 -11.22 -0.37
N TYR A 30 -5.02 -10.60 -0.16
CA TYR A 30 -5.21 -9.21 -0.61
C TYR A 30 -4.27 -8.26 0.12
N LEU A 31 -3.95 -8.54 1.38
CA LEU A 31 -2.96 -7.76 2.12
C LEU A 31 -1.55 -7.99 1.57
N ASN A 32 -1.25 -9.20 1.10
CA ASN A 32 0.01 -9.49 0.41
C ASN A 32 0.12 -8.70 -0.89
N TYR A 33 -0.97 -8.59 -1.64
CA TYR A 33 -0.99 -7.79 -2.86
C TYR A 33 -0.75 -6.32 -2.56
N PHE A 34 -1.36 -5.80 -1.50
CA PHE A 34 -1.09 -4.44 -1.06
C PHE A 34 0.39 -4.26 -0.72
N ASP A 35 0.96 -5.21 0.01
CA ASP A 35 2.36 -5.13 0.43
C ASP A 35 3.31 -5.11 -0.77
N ILE A 36 3.05 -5.96 -1.76
CA ILE A 36 3.81 -5.95 -3.01
C ILE A 36 3.66 -4.59 -3.71
N GLY A 37 2.43 -4.12 -3.80
CA GLY A 37 2.14 -2.85 -4.47
C GLY A 37 2.79 -1.66 -3.80
N VAL A 38 2.71 -1.57 -2.46
CA VAL A 38 3.27 -0.43 -1.72
C VAL A 38 4.80 -0.43 -1.77
N THR A 39 5.40 -1.61 -1.85
CA THR A 39 6.85 -1.73 -2.04
C THR A 39 7.27 -1.08 -3.37
N GLU A 40 6.54 -1.36 -4.44
CA GLU A 40 6.78 -0.74 -5.74
C GLU A 40 6.44 0.75 -5.74
N TYR A 41 5.43 1.13 -4.99
CA TYR A 41 5.06 2.53 -4.82
C TYR A 41 6.20 3.35 -4.20
N TYR A 42 6.83 2.83 -3.13
CA TYR A 42 7.97 3.52 -2.52
C TYR A 42 9.12 3.72 -3.51
N LYS A 43 9.35 2.75 -4.39
CA LYS A 43 10.36 2.91 -5.46
C LYS A 43 9.93 4.00 -6.44
N ALA A 44 8.67 4.00 -6.83
CA ALA A 44 8.15 4.95 -7.81
C ALA A 44 8.23 6.39 -7.33
N ILE A 45 8.02 6.63 -6.03
CA ILE A 45 8.13 7.99 -5.48
C ILE A 45 9.57 8.43 -5.25
N GLY A 46 10.54 7.55 -5.50
CA GLY A 46 11.97 7.88 -5.35
C GLY A 46 12.50 7.68 -3.93
N CYS A 47 11.79 6.92 -3.11
CA CYS A 47 12.21 6.64 -1.74
C CYS A 47 11.99 5.14 -1.44
N PRO A 48 12.82 4.25 -2.03
CA PRO A 48 12.67 2.82 -1.78
C PRO A 48 12.71 2.51 -0.29
N TYR A 49 11.76 1.70 0.16
CA TYR A 49 11.70 1.29 1.55
C TYR A 49 12.37 -0.09 1.67
N LEU A 50 13.53 -0.13 2.34
CA LEU A 50 14.35 -1.32 2.47
C LEU A 50 14.59 -1.69 3.94
N GLY A 51 13.64 -1.34 4.81
CA GLY A 51 13.74 -1.59 6.24
C GLY A 51 13.91 -0.30 7.03
N PRO A 52 14.41 -0.37 8.25
CA PRO A 52 14.49 0.80 9.12
C PRO A 52 15.25 1.97 8.50
N PHE A 53 14.76 3.16 8.77
CA PHE A 53 15.44 4.40 8.37
C PHE A 53 16.62 4.65 9.30
N LYS A 54 17.82 4.55 8.76
CA LYS A 54 19.06 4.72 9.57
C LYS A 54 19.22 6.16 10.04
N GLU A 55 18.82 7.12 9.22
CA GLU A 55 18.98 8.55 9.52
C GLU A 55 18.18 8.98 10.76
N THR A 56 17.10 8.29 11.08
CA THR A 56 16.23 8.64 12.21
C THR A 56 16.08 7.50 13.21
N ASN A 57 16.72 6.37 12.96
CA ASN A 57 16.58 5.14 13.74
C ASN A 57 15.10 4.85 14.05
N SER A 58 14.32 4.78 12.97
CA SER A 58 12.87 4.59 13.06
C SER A 58 12.40 3.68 11.94
N ASP A 59 11.18 3.16 12.07
CA ASP A 59 10.63 2.25 11.08
C ASP A 59 9.11 2.44 10.99
N LEU A 60 8.55 2.05 9.86
CA LEU A 60 7.11 2.13 9.63
C LEU A 60 6.41 0.85 10.08
N PHE A 61 5.33 1.01 10.81
CA PHE A 61 4.50 -0.11 11.27
C PHE A 61 3.06 0.13 10.86
N VAL A 62 2.38 -0.92 10.42
CA VAL A 62 0.95 -0.83 10.11
C VAL A 62 0.18 -0.71 11.42
N LYS A 63 -0.63 0.33 11.52
CA LYS A 63 -1.47 0.57 12.69
C LYS A 63 -2.91 0.11 12.46
N LYS A 64 -3.42 0.31 11.24
CA LYS A 64 -4.82 0.03 10.93
C LYS A 64 -4.95 -0.29 9.45
N THR A 65 -5.75 -1.29 9.15
CA THR A 65 -6.08 -1.64 7.77
C THR A 65 -7.59 -1.85 7.69
N VAL A 66 -8.23 -1.17 6.74
CA VAL A 66 -9.64 -1.38 6.41
C VAL A 66 -9.68 -1.91 5.00
N VAL A 67 -10.28 -3.08 4.82
CA VAL A 67 -10.39 -3.74 3.51
C VAL A 67 -11.86 -4.00 3.22
N GLU A 68 -12.31 -3.58 2.05
CA GLU A 68 -13.62 -3.95 1.54
C GLU A 68 -13.47 -4.90 0.37
N TYR A 69 -14.04 -6.07 0.48
CA TYR A 69 -14.03 -7.10 -0.56
C TYR A 69 -15.32 -6.97 -1.38
N LEU A 70 -15.22 -6.51 -2.61
CA LEU A 70 -16.38 -6.23 -3.44
C LEU A 70 -16.65 -7.33 -4.47
N SER A 71 -15.58 -8.01 -4.91
CA SER A 71 -15.70 -9.07 -5.91
C SER A 71 -14.46 -9.96 -5.82
N PRO A 72 -14.57 -11.27 -6.07
CA PRO A 72 -13.43 -12.16 -5.94
C PRO A 72 -12.49 -12.09 -7.16
N LEU A 73 -11.21 -12.36 -6.89
CA LEU A 73 -10.23 -12.72 -7.92
C LEU A 73 -10.12 -14.23 -7.98
N THR A 74 -9.88 -14.77 -9.15
CA THR A 74 -9.69 -16.19 -9.38
C THR A 74 -8.31 -16.47 -9.95
N TYR A 75 -7.96 -17.75 -10.06
CA TYR A 75 -6.66 -18.13 -10.59
C TYR A 75 -6.40 -17.51 -11.95
N ASP A 76 -5.19 -17.01 -12.11
CA ASP A 76 -4.64 -16.45 -13.35
C ASP A 76 -5.27 -15.10 -13.77
N ASP A 77 -6.11 -14.51 -12.96
CA ASP A 77 -6.58 -13.15 -13.21
C ASP A 77 -5.39 -12.19 -13.22
N ASP A 78 -5.36 -11.35 -14.24
CA ASP A 78 -4.34 -10.31 -14.42
C ASP A 78 -4.98 -8.99 -14.00
N PHE A 79 -4.53 -8.45 -12.86
CA PHE A 79 -5.19 -7.30 -12.24
C PHE A 79 -4.20 -6.17 -11.97
N ILE A 80 -4.76 -5.01 -11.68
CA ILE A 80 -3.99 -3.80 -11.38
C ILE A 80 -4.29 -3.38 -9.95
N ILE A 81 -3.25 -3.03 -9.21
CA ILE A 81 -3.40 -2.36 -7.93
C ILE A 81 -2.95 -0.91 -8.07
N GLY A 82 -3.80 0.02 -7.62
CA GLY A 82 -3.46 1.42 -7.53
C GLY A 82 -3.19 1.78 -6.08
N ILE A 83 -2.22 2.64 -5.84
CA ILE A 83 -1.88 3.11 -4.49
C ILE A 83 -1.63 4.61 -4.55
N LYS A 84 -2.16 5.32 -3.57
CA LYS A 84 -1.85 6.74 -3.41
C LYS A 84 -1.80 7.09 -1.92
N THR A 85 -1.09 8.14 -1.62
CA THR A 85 -1.06 8.72 -0.28
C THR A 85 -2.23 9.66 -0.15
N LYS A 86 -3.13 9.37 0.78
CA LYS A 86 -4.30 10.19 1.05
C LYS A 86 -3.95 11.34 2.00
N LYS A 87 -3.12 11.06 3.00
CA LYS A 87 -2.78 12.04 4.02
C LYS A 87 -1.41 11.75 4.63
N ILE A 88 -0.67 12.81 4.90
CA ILE A 88 0.62 12.74 5.59
C ILE A 88 0.48 13.48 6.90
N GLY A 89 0.61 12.76 8.01
CA GLY A 89 0.62 13.35 9.35
C GLY A 89 2.04 13.63 9.83
N ASN A 90 2.19 13.98 11.09
CA ASN A 90 3.54 14.15 11.65
C ASN A 90 4.31 12.84 11.67
N SER A 91 3.69 11.77 12.18
CA SER A 91 4.31 10.45 12.30
C SER A 91 3.58 9.37 11.51
N SER A 92 2.52 9.73 10.77
CA SER A 92 1.66 8.76 10.11
C SER A 92 1.45 9.06 8.64
N ILE A 93 1.12 8.01 7.89
CA ILE A 93 0.73 8.09 6.49
C ILE A 93 -0.56 7.29 6.34
N ILE A 94 -1.53 7.84 5.64
CA ILE A 94 -2.73 7.11 5.25
C ILE A 94 -2.66 6.86 3.75
N PHE A 95 -2.65 5.58 3.38
CA PHE A 95 -2.71 5.17 1.98
C PHE A 95 -4.13 4.76 1.61
N ASP A 96 -4.55 5.15 0.42
CA ASP A 96 -5.71 4.56 -0.24
C ASP A 96 -5.21 3.63 -1.33
N SER A 97 -5.89 2.50 -1.51
CA SER A 97 -5.53 1.54 -2.54
C SER A 97 -6.78 0.89 -3.11
N ILE A 98 -6.66 0.44 -4.35
CA ILE A 98 -7.75 -0.21 -5.06
C ILE A 98 -7.17 -1.36 -5.88
N ILE A 99 -7.89 -2.48 -5.94
CA ILE A 99 -7.61 -3.53 -6.90
C ILE A 99 -8.70 -3.51 -7.95
N HIS A 100 -8.29 -3.52 -9.20
CA HIS A 100 -9.17 -3.35 -10.36
C HIS A 100 -8.89 -4.45 -11.38
N LEU A 101 -9.94 -5.13 -11.81
CA LEU A 101 -9.86 -6.12 -12.87
C LEU A 101 -10.76 -5.66 -14.02
N GLN A 102 -10.15 -5.29 -15.16
CA GLN A 102 -10.85 -4.71 -16.28
C GLN A 102 -11.64 -3.47 -15.83
N LYS A 103 -12.98 -3.50 -15.86
CA LYS A 103 -13.83 -2.39 -15.43
C LYS A 103 -14.43 -2.59 -14.04
N LYS A 104 -13.93 -3.57 -13.29
CA LYS A 104 -14.55 -4.00 -12.05
C LYS A 104 -13.63 -3.70 -10.87
N ILE A 105 -14.19 -3.08 -9.84
CA ILE A 105 -13.48 -2.89 -8.58
C ILE A 105 -13.58 -4.17 -7.78
N ILE A 106 -12.43 -4.73 -7.44
CA ILE A 106 -12.34 -5.99 -6.71
C ILE A 106 -12.31 -5.73 -5.20
N CYS A 107 -11.53 -4.75 -4.79
CA CYS A 107 -11.21 -4.56 -3.39
C CYS A 107 -10.70 -3.14 -3.19
N THR A 108 -11.01 -2.55 -2.03
CA THR A 108 -10.44 -1.26 -1.63
C THR A 108 -9.77 -1.40 -0.28
N PHE A 109 -8.74 -0.58 -0.08
CA PHE A 109 -7.97 -0.56 1.17
C PHE A 109 -7.83 0.87 1.67
N GLU A 110 -7.84 1.01 2.99
CA GLU A 110 -7.28 2.18 3.66
C GLU A 110 -6.27 1.65 4.68
N VAL A 111 -5.03 2.06 4.55
CA VAL A 111 -3.95 1.56 5.41
C VAL A 111 -3.28 2.73 6.10
N VAL A 112 -3.25 2.68 7.42
CA VAL A 112 -2.56 3.68 8.24
C VAL A 112 -1.25 3.07 8.73
N VAL A 113 -0.15 3.73 8.41
CA VAL A 113 1.16 3.34 8.93
C VAL A 113 1.69 4.45 9.82
N VAL A 114 2.46 4.08 10.83
CA VAL A 114 3.04 5.01 11.80
C VAL A 114 4.53 4.77 11.87
N ASN A 115 5.28 5.85 11.84
CA ASN A 115 6.72 5.79 12.04
C ASN A 115 7.00 5.76 13.55
N VAL A 116 7.81 4.81 13.97
CA VAL A 116 8.08 4.55 15.38
C VAL A 116 9.58 4.59 15.60
N SER A 117 10.00 5.33 16.63
CA SER A 117 11.38 5.34 17.07
C SER A 117 11.78 3.95 17.58
N LEU A 118 12.88 3.43 17.10
CA LEU A 118 13.39 2.13 17.57
C LEU A 118 14.08 2.25 18.92
N ASP A 119 14.36 3.49 19.36
CA ASP A 119 14.93 3.73 20.69
C ASP A 119 13.86 3.74 21.79
N THR A 120 12.71 4.36 21.51
CA THR A 120 11.67 4.59 22.51
C THR A 120 10.43 3.74 22.32
N ASN A 121 10.26 3.12 21.13
CA ASN A 121 9.04 2.42 20.72
C ASN A 121 7.81 3.33 20.71
N ARG A 122 8.01 4.63 20.48
CA ARG A 122 6.94 5.62 20.42
C ARG A 122 6.87 6.25 19.03
N PRO A 123 5.73 6.80 18.63
CA PRO A 123 5.61 7.50 17.36
C PRO A 123 6.67 8.58 17.24
N SER A 124 7.23 8.70 16.07
CA SER A 124 8.31 9.62 15.73
C SER A 124 8.00 10.27 14.39
N SER A 125 8.45 11.51 14.21
CA SER A 125 8.22 12.22 12.95
C SER A 125 8.73 11.41 11.76
N LEU A 126 7.98 11.45 10.67
CA LEU A 126 8.41 10.81 9.42
C LEU A 126 9.77 11.37 8.99
N PRO A 127 10.66 10.54 8.47
CA PRO A 127 11.89 11.06 7.89
C PRO A 127 11.58 12.10 6.80
N GLU A 128 12.33 13.21 6.79
CA GLU A 128 12.08 14.29 5.80
C GLU A 128 12.17 13.79 4.37
N ARG A 129 13.10 12.88 4.09
CA ARG A 129 13.26 12.32 2.76
C ARG A 129 11.98 11.62 2.30
N LEU A 130 11.37 10.82 3.17
CA LEU A 130 10.12 10.14 2.86
C LEU A 130 8.97 11.13 2.70
N ARG A 131 8.84 12.05 3.65
CA ARG A 131 7.80 13.10 3.60
C ARG A 131 7.85 13.88 2.28
N ASN A 132 9.04 14.31 1.90
CA ASN A 132 9.22 15.10 0.68
C ASN A 132 8.91 14.28 -0.57
N SER A 133 9.31 13.02 -0.61
CA SER A 133 9.03 12.14 -1.75
C SER A 133 7.52 11.91 -1.92
N LEU A 134 6.82 11.65 -0.82
CA LEU A 134 5.36 11.46 -0.85
C LEU A 134 4.65 12.74 -1.31
N SER A 135 5.00 13.88 -0.71
CA SER A 135 4.37 15.16 -1.02
C SER A 135 4.58 15.56 -2.48
N LYS A 136 5.80 15.38 -2.98
CA LYS A 136 6.14 15.73 -4.35
C LYS A 136 5.42 14.84 -5.35
N TYR A 137 5.40 13.54 -5.10
CA TYR A 137 4.78 12.60 -6.03
C TYR A 137 3.27 12.81 -6.15
N GLU A 138 2.60 13.07 -5.03
CA GLU A 138 1.14 13.22 -4.98
C GLU A 138 0.67 14.67 -5.07
N ASP A 139 1.58 15.62 -5.24
CA ASP A 139 1.27 17.05 -5.24
C ASP A 139 0.56 17.51 -3.96
N LEU A 140 0.99 16.97 -2.84
CA LEU A 140 0.48 17.36 -1.52
C LEU A 140 1.39 18.43 -0.91
N ASN A 141 0.78 19.35 -0.19
CA ASN A 141 1.51 20.42 0.49
C ASN A 141 1.83 20.04 1.94
#